data_c43d3597afe9b14b802f3fe222d48646
#
_entry.id   c43d3597afe9b14b802f3fe222d48646
#
_cell.length_a   1.000
_cell.length_b   1.000
_cell.length_c   1.000
_cell.angle_alpha   90.00
_cell.angle_beta   90.00
_cell.angle_gamma   90.00
#
_symmetry.space_group_name_H-M   'P 1'
#
loop_
_entity.id
_entity.type
_entity.pdbx_description
1 polymer ?
#
loop_
_entity_poly.entity_id
_entity_poly.type
_entity_poly.pdbx_seq_one_letter_code
_entity_poly.pdbx_strand_id
1 'polypeptide(L)'
;MSGVLERTLSILELLSQHGEGLELAAIADQLDIPRSGTHRLLTDLVRLGYVRQTRGHGDYLLTTKLVSMGLSYLSNSGIVDIAQPLLNRLAEVSGELVRLSVVDGERLTWVARAQGARQGLRYDPDMGSDARLSCSSSGWALLSTLSDDDALALVAKQGLGLPEQFGPAAPTSLQAVMDAVAQTRERGYSMTTDTYSLGLSAMSAPVRFAGQPAFGVLTIAGPTVRFTPEKMQALAPELLSIAQQLAASSGASPFFSLTAETGSAAPADGRKPIYAL
;
A
#
# COMPACT_ATOMS: atom_id res chain seq x y z
N MET A 1 -12.41 -13.38 22.63
CA MET A 1 -11.77 -12.30 23.43
C MET A 1 -10.38 -12.08 22.84
N SER A 2 -10.12 -10.88 22.33
CA SER A 2 -8.81 -10.52 21.78
C SER A 2 -7.71 -10.60 22.83
N GLY A 3 -6.54 -11.14 22.45
CA GLY A 3 -5.39 -11.28 23.34
C GLY A 3 -4.77 -9.93 23.74
N VAL A 4 -3.91 -9.94 24.77
CA VAL A 4 -3.18 -8.73 25.22
C VAL A 4 -2.36 -8.12 24.09
N LEU A 5 -1.68 -8.95 23.29
CA LEU A 5 -0.88 -8.51 22.15
C LEU A 5 -1.74 -7.81 21.08
N GLU A 6 -2.85 -8.42 20.71
CA GLU A 6 -3.79 -7.88 19.73
C GLU A 6 -4.31 -6.50 20.15
N ARG A 7 -4.79 -6.38 21.39
CA ARG A 7 -5.24 -5.09 21.96
C ARG A 7 -4.13 -4.03 21.96
N THR A 8 -2.91 -4.44 22.27
CA THR A 8 -1.75 -3.52 22.29
C THR A 8 -1.46 -2.98 20.89
N LEU A 9 -1.46 -3.85 19.87
CA LEU A 9 -1.24 -3.45 18.49
C LEU A 9 -2.40 -2.58 17.98
N SER A 10 -3.66 -2.92 18.27
CA SER A 10 -4.83 -2.11 17.91
C SER A 10 -4.77 -0.69 18.50
N ILE A 11 -4.23 -0.51 19.71
CA ILE A 11 -4.01 0.83 20.28
C ILE A 11 -2.99 1.62 19.42
N LEU A 12 -1.89 1.01 19.00
CA LEU A 12 -0.90 1.67 18.15
C LEU A 12 -1.49 2.04 16.77
N GLU A 13 -2.26 1.14 16.17
CA GLU A 13 -2.96 1.35 14.90
C GLU A 13 -3.97 2.48 15.01
N LEU A 14 -4.80 2.50 16.06
CA LEU A 14 -5.76 3.58 16.30
C LEU A 14 -5.04 4.93 16.46
N LEU A 15 -4.01 5.00 17.28
CA LEU A 15 -3.25 6.24 17.50
C LEU A 15 -2.50 6.70 16.24
N SER A 16 -2.17 5.81 15.32
CA SER A 16 -1.53 6.20 14.04
C SER A 16 -2.45 7.04 13.13
N GLN A 17 -3.77 6.92 13.31
CA GLN A 17 -4.77 7.67 12.58
C GLN A 17 -5.15 9.00 13.26
N HIS A 18 -4.63 9.25 14.47
CA HIS A 18 -4.97 10.42 15.29
C HIS A 18 -3.72 11.18 15.72
N GLY A 19 -3.20 12.01 14.80
CA GLY A 19 -1.95 12.76 15.02
C GLY A 19 -2.00 13.73 16.21
N GLU A 20 -3.19 14.25 16.58
CA GLU A 20 -3.41 15.10 17.74
C GLU A 20 -3.52 14.32 19.06
N GLY A 21 -3.63 12.98 18.98
CA GLY A 21 -3.78 12.08 20.11
C GLY A 21 -5.24 11.82 20.48
N LEU A 22 -5.42 10.89 21.44
CA LEU A 22 -6.71 10.51 21.98
C LEU A 22 -6.65 10.38 23.51
N GLU A 23 -7.75 10.73 24.18
CA GLU A 23 -7.95 10.44 25.60
C GLU A 23 -8.12 8.93 25.84
N LEU A 24 -7.74 8.46 27.03
CA LEU A 24 -7.90 7.06 27.43
C LEU A 24 -9.34 6.54 27.23
N ALA A 25 -10.34 7.38 27.56
CA ALA A 25 -11.74 7.01 27.41
C ALA A 25 -12.12 6.74 25.95
N ALA A 26 -11.69 7.60 25.03
CA ALA A 26 -11.94 7.46 23.60
C ALA A 26 -11.26 6.20 23.02
N ILE A 27 -10.03 5.91 23.45
CA ILE A 27 -9.31 4.68 23.04
C ILE A 27 -10.05 3.44 23.54
N ALA A 28 -10.47 3.45 24.81
CA ALA A 28 -11.18 2.34 25.42
C ALA A 28 -12.52 2.04 24.71
N ASP A 29 -13.29 3.09 24.43
CA ASP A 29 -14.61 2.99 23.82
C ASP A 29 -14.52 2.57 22.34
N GLN A 30 -13.56 3.11 21.56
CA GLN A 30 -13.40 2.75 20.14
C GLN A 30 -12.90 1.30 19.92
N LEU A 31 -12.09 0.79 20.86
CA LEU A 31 -11.52 -0.57 20.74
C LEU A 31 -12.29 -1.62 21.56
N ASP A 32 -13.37 -1.23 22.22
CA ASP A 32 -14.13 -2.11 23.14
C ASP A 32 -13.23 -2.81 24.17
N ILE A 33 -12.32 -2.03 24.79
CA ILE A 33 -11.40 -2.51 25.83
C ILE A 33 -11.80 -1.85 27.15
N PRO A 34 -11.94 -2.60 28.26
CA PRO A 34 -12.20 -2.01 29.57
C PRO A 34 -11.16 -0.93 29.93
N ARG A 35 -11.60 0.23 30.46
CA ARG A 35 -10.72 1.37 30.80
C ARG A 35 -9.50 1.00 31.64
N SER A 36 -9.68 0.08 32.62
CA SER A 36 -8.57 -0.41 33.45
C SER A 36 -7.53 -1.22 32.63
N GLY A 37 -8.01 -1.98 31.64
CA GLY A 37 -7.16 -2.70 30.69
C GLY A 37 -6.42 -1.74 29.77
N THR A 38 -7.12 -0.77 29.19
CA THR A 38 -6.55 0.27 28.34
C THR A 38 -5.47 1.07 29.07
N HIS A 39 -5.74 1.48 30.32
CA HIS A 39 -4.75 2.18 31.14
C HIS A 39 -3.48 1.38 31.35
N ARG A 40 -3.59 0.09 31.65
CA ARG A 40 -2.41 -0.79 31.85
C ARG A 40 -1.59 -0.92 30.56
N LEU A 41 -2.26 -1.13 29.42
CA LEU A 41 -1.58 -1.24 28.10
C LEU A 41 -0.89 0.07 27.72
N LEU A 42 -1.57 1.21 27.90
CA LEU A 42 -0.98 2.53 27.63
C LEU A 42 0.20 2.83 28.55
N THR A 43 0.14 2.44 29.84
CA THR A 43 1.26 2.57 30.79
C THR A 43 2.49 1.79 30.30
N ASP A 44 2.29 0.55 29.83
CA ASP A 44 3.38 -0.25 29.27
C ASP A 44 3.93 0.36 27.97
N LEU A 45 3.07 0.84 27.07
CA LEU A 45 3.48 1.49 25.83
C LEU A 45 4.26 2.80 26.08
N VAL A 46 3.89 3.57 27.10
CA VAL A 46 4.63 4.77 27.55
C VAL A 46 5.99 4.37 28.13
N ARG A 47 6.04 3.37 29.01
CA ARG A 47 7.28 2.85 29.59
C ARG A 47 8.24 2.32 28.51
N LEU A 48 7.71 1.68 27.48
CA LEU A 48 8.47 1.16 26.35
C LEU A 48 8.81 2.23 25.30
N GLY A 49 8.28 3.44 25.44
CA GLY A 49 8.58 4.59 24.58
C GLY A 49 7.87 4.61 23.22
N TYR A 50 6.82 3.81 23.03
CA TYR A 50 5.98 3.84 21.81
C TYR A 50 4.93 4.92 21.84
N VAL A 51 4.44 5.23 23.04
CA VAL A 51 3.40 6.24 23.29
C VAL A 51 3.93 7.27 24.28
N ARG A 52 3.46 8.49 24.20
CA ARG A 52 3.66 9.54 25.19
C ARG A 52 2.30 10.10 25.61
N GLN A 53 2.19 10.59 26.84
CA GLN A 53 1.03 11.32 27.32
C GLN A 53 1.33 12.82 27.34
N THR A 54 0.40 13.66 26.86
CA THR A 54 0.55 15.11 26.90
C THR A 54 0.38 15.65 28.32
N ARG A 55 1.14 16.73 28.66
CA ARG A 55 1.09 17.33 30.01
C ARG A 55 -0.18 18.15 30.28
N GLY A 56 -0.91 18.58 29.24
CA GLY A 56 -2.04 19.50 29.39
C GLY A 56 -3.39 18.80 29.47
N HIS A 57 -3.67 17.87 28.57
CA HIS A 57 -4.98 17.23 28.43
C HIS A 57 -4.99 15.75 28.72
N GLY A 58 -3.84 15.15 28.96
CA GLY A 58 -3.75 13.73 29.26
C GLY A 58 -3.88 12.80 28.05
N ASP A 59 -3.88 13.35 26.81
CA ASP A 59 -4.00 12.60 25.57
C ASP A 59 -2.76 11.74 25.30
N TYR A 60 -2.98 10.59 24.72
CA TYR A 60 -1.95 9.64 24.32
C TYR A 60 -1.67 9.80 22.84
N LEU A 61 -0.37 9.95 22.49
CA LEU A 61 0.12 10.07 21.11
C LEU A 61 1.23 9.06 20.86
N LEU A 62 1.38 8.65 19.60
CA LEU A 62 2.57 7.91 19.19
C LEU A 62 3.83 8.76 19.32
N THR A 63 4.94 8.11 19.61
CA THR A 63 6.27 8.70 19.53
C THR A 63 6.89 8.44 18.16
N THR A 64 8.05 9.03 17.90
CA THR A 64 8.84 8.75 16.69
C THR A 64 9.48 7.35 16.68
N LYS A 65 9.29 6.53 17.72
CA LYS A 65 9.92 5.20 17.80
C LYS A 65 9.49 4.28 16.66
N LEU A 66 8.18 4.23 16.34
CA LEU A 66 7.69 3.43 15.21
C LEU A 66 8.24 3.96 13.87
N VAL A 67 8.30 5.28 13.71
CA VAL A 67 8.89 5.91 12.52
C VAL A 67 10.36 5.51 12.38
N SER A 68 11.12 5.59 13.47
CA SER A 68 12.54 5.20 13.49
C SER A 68 12.74 3.73 13.13
N MET A 69 11.89 2.83 13.65
CA MET A 69 11.92 1.40 13.30
C MET A 69 11.61 1.19 11.80
N GLY A 70 10.59 1.84 11.28
CA GLY A 70 10.23 1.76 9.86
C GLY A 70 11.34 2.30 8.95
N LEU A 71 11.92 3.44 9.27
CA LEU A 71 13.04 4.03 8.52
C LEU A 71 14.28 3.13 8.57
N SER A 72 14.61 2.56 9.73
CA SER A 72 15.73 1.61 9.85
C SER A 72 15.51 0.37 9.00
N TYR A 73 14.29 -0.17 9.00
CA TYR A 73 13.92 -1.30 8.15
C TYR A 73 14.06 -0.97 6.67
N LEU A 74 13.51 0.17 6.22
CA LEU A 74 13.60 0.62 4.82
C LEU A 74 15.06 0.86 4.39
N SER A 75 15.89 1.51 5.24
CA SER A 75 17.31 1.72 4.95
C SER A 75 18.07 0.41 4.81
N ASN A 76 17.84 -0.53 5.73
CA ASN A 76 18.49 -1.85 5.66
C ASN A 76 18.00 -2.70 4.48
N SER A 77 16.79 -2.42 3.99
CA SER A 77 16.23 -3.12 2.82
C SER A 77 16.82 -2.66 1.48
N GLY A 78 17.44 -1.49 1.42
CA GLY A 78 17.97 -0.88 0.19
C GLY A 78 16.92 -0.44 -0.84
N ILE A 79 15.62 -0.61 -0.55
CA ILE A 79 14.52 -0.29 -1.47
C ILE A 79 14.55 1.19 -1.86
N VAL A 80 14.67 2.07 -0.85
CA VAL A 80 14.57 3.53 -1.06
C VAL A 80 15.74 4.02 -1.89
N ASP A 81 16.96 3.58 -1.60
CA ASP A 81 18.17 4.03 -2.29
C ASP A 81 18.17 3.63 -3.77
N ILE A 82 17.68 2.42 -4.08
CA ILE A 82 17.58 1.92 -5.46
C ILE A 82 16.40 2.58 -6.19
N ALA A 83 15.25 2.69 -5.55
CA ALA A 83 14.01 3.13 -6.20
C ALA A 83 13.91 4.65 -6.32
N GLN A 84 14.37 5.41 -5.34
CA GLN A 84 14.11 6.85 -5.29
C GLN A 84 14.60 7.63 -6.53
N PRO A 85 15.79 7.40 -7.09
CA PRO A 85 16.23 8.07 -8.32
C PRO A 85 15.30 7.80 -9.51
N LEU A 86 14.81 6.55 -9.64
CA LEU A 86 13.91 6.14 -10.71
C LEU A 86 12.50 6.74 -10.53
N LEU A 87 12.00 6.77 -9.29
CA LEU A 87 10.73 7.43 -8.98
C LEU A 87 10.81 8.93 -9.27
N ASN A 88 11.88 9.60 -8.87
CA ASN A 88 12.09 11.03 -9.12
C ASN A 88 12.07 11.35 -10.62
N ARG A 89 12.79 10.57 -11.43
CA ARG A 89 12.80 10.70 -12.88
C ARG A 89 11.40 10.55 -13.47
N LEU A 90 10.65 9.51 -13.07
CA LEU A 90 9.28 9.30 -13.57
C LEU A 90 8.34 10.41 -13.12
N ALA A 91 8.50 10.92 -11.90
CA ALA A 91 7.73 12.06 -11.38
C ALA A 91 8.02 13.36 -12.16
N GLU A 92 9.27 13.62 -12.53
CA GLU A 92 9.64 14.76 -13.37
C GLU A 92 9.02 14.67 -14.78
N VAL A 93 9.08 13.50 -15.41
CA VAL A 93 8.54 13.27 -16.76
C VAL A 93 7.01 13.32 -16.76
N SER A 94 6.36 12.70 -15.78
CA SER A 94 4.88 12.67 -15.71
C SER A 94 4.27 13.99 -15.23
N GLY A 95 4.99 14.71 -14.34
CA GLY A 95 4.48 15.86 -13.61
C GLY A 95 3.45 15.48 -12.55
N GLU A 96 3.40 14.20 -12.14
CA GLU A 96 2.40 13.66 -11.22
C GLU A 96 3.05 12.92 -10.06
N LEU A 97 2.22 12.45 -9.10
CA LEU A 97 2.66 11.59 -8.02
C LEU A 97 3.07 10.22 -8.56
N VAL A 98 4.27 9.77 -8.24
CA VAL A 98 4.76 8.42 -8.50
C VAL A 98 4.93 7.69 -7.17
N ARG A 99 4.47 6.43 -7.11
CA ARG A 99 4.59 5.58 -5.92
C ARG A 99 5.09 4.20 -6.28
N LEU A 100 5.89 3.63 -5.39
CA LEU A 100 6.26 2.22 -5.40
C LEU A 100 5.51 1.52 -4.28
N SER A 101 4.78 0.47 -4.64
CA SER A 101 4.21 -0.48 -3.69
C SER A 101 5.02 -1.77 -3.70
N VAL A 102 5.04 -2.46 -2.57
CA VAL A 102 5.68 -3.76 -2.40
C VAL A 102 4.62 -4.79 -2.00
N VAL A 103 4.76 -5.98 -2.53
CA VAL A 103 3.92 -7.13 -2.18
C VAL A 103 4.53 -7.80 -0.96
N ASP A 104 3.74 -7.90 0.12
CA ASP A 104 4.08 -8.64 1.33
C ASP A 104 2.93 -9.60 1.67
N GLY A 105 3.13 -10.86 1.34
CA GLY A 105 2.06 -11.85 1.39
C GLY A 105 0.90 -11.47 0.44
N GLU A 106 -0.26 -11.21 1.02
CA GLU A 106 -1.48 -10.83 0.29
C GLU A 106 -1.71 -9.31 0.22
N ARG A 107 -0.82 -8.52 0.77
CA ARG A 107 -0.94 -7.05 0.89
C ARG A 107 -0.07 -6.35 -0.13
N LEU A 108 -0.54 -5.22 -0.60
CA LEU A 108 0.20 -4.33 -1.49
C LEU A 108 0.31 -2.96 -0.82
N THR A 109 1.48 -2.69 -0.22
CA THR A 109 1.70 -1.52 0.63
C THR A 109 2.59 -0.49 -0.05
N TRP A 110 2.22 0.80 -0.01
CA TRP A 110 3.04 1.89 -0.56
C TRP A 110 4.22 2.21 0.36
N VAL A 111 5.44 2.05 -0.16
CA VAL A 111 6.69 2.18 0.61
C VAL A 111 7.56 3.37 0.20
N ALA A 112 7.43 3.86 -1.04
CA ALA A 112 8.19 5.00 -1.53
C ALA A 112 7.36 5.87 -2.46
N ARG A 113 7.69 7.16 -2.55
CA ARG A 113 7.01 8.12 -3.42
C ARG A 113 7.94 9.21 -3.94
N ALA A 114 7.56 9.80 -5.08
CA ALA A 114 8.11 11.04 -5.61
C ALA A 114 6.97 11.91 -6.14
N GLN A 115 6.97 13.20 -5.81
CA GLN A 115 5.94 14.16 -6.26
C GLN A 115 6.46 15.02 -7.41
N GLY A 116 5.87 14.86 -8.60
CA GLY A 116 6.20 15.62 -9.78
C GLY A 116 5.45 16.95 -9.90
N ALA A 117 4.24 17.04 -9.33
CA ALA A 117 3.44 18.26 -9.38
C ALA A 117 4.03 19.32 -8.43
N ARG A 118 4.60 20.38 -9.02
CA ARG A 118 5.22 21.48 -8.25
C ARG A 118 4.25 22.59 -7.89
N GLN A 119 3.15 22.72 -8.62
CA GLN A 119 2.14 23.78 -8.47
C GLN A 119 0.73 23.25 -8.76
N GLY A 120 -0.27 23.94 -8.25
CA GLY A 120 -1.67 23.63 -8.48
C GLY A 120 -2.21 22.44 -7.71
N LEU A 121 -3.28 21.82 -8.22
CA LEU A 121 -3.93 20.67 -7.59
C LEU A 121 -2.98 19.48 -7.57
N ARG A 122 -2.78 18.87 -6.40
CA ARG A 122 -1.93 17.69 -6.22
C ARG A 122 -2.74 16.57 -5.58
N TYR A 123 -2.50 15.35 -6.04
CA TYR A 123 -2.90 14.16 -5.31
C TYR A 123 -1.75 13.79 -4.36
N ASP A 124 -2.02 13.74 -3.08
CA ASP A 124 -1.01 13.46 -2.04
C ASP A 124 -1.65 12.64 -0.91
N PRO A 125 -1.94 11.36 -1.16
CA PRO A 125 -2.55 10.48 -0.16
C PRO A 125 -1.54 10.04 0.88
N ASP A 126 -2.05 9.56 2.01
CA ASP A 126 -1.25 9.00 3.09
C ASP A 126 -0.43 7.78 2.62
N MET A 127 0.77 7.66 3.17
CA MET A 127 1.66 6.52 2.98
C MET A 127 1.40 5.43 4.03
N GLY A 128 1.81 4.20 3.71
CA GLY A 128 1.69 3.07 4.64
C GLY A 128 0.31 2.39 4.63
N SER A 129 -0.65 2.91 3.85
CA SER A 129 -1.93 2.23 3.63
C SER A 129 -1.81 1.16 2.54
N ASP A 130 -2.69 0.16 2.60
CA ASP A 130 -2.76 -0.88 1.58
C ASP A 130 -3.63 -0.45 0.40
N ALA A 131 -3.23 -0.90 -0.78
CA ALA A 131 -4.04 -0.72 -1.97
C ALA A 131 -5.30 -1.60 -1.94
N ARG A 132 -6.46 -1.03 -2.28
CA ARG A 132 -7.65 -1.82 -2.55
C ARG A 132 -7.49 -2.50 -3.90
N LEU A 133 -7.37 -3.84 -3.91
CA LEU A 133 -7.05 -4.60 -5.12
C LEU A 133 -8.14 -4.51 -6.18
N SER A 134 -9.40 -4.45 -5.77
CA SER A 134 -10.55 -4.47 -6.68
C SER A 134 -10.74 -3.18 -7.48
N CYS A 135 -10.29 -2.02 -7.00
CA CYS A 135 -10.59 -0.73 -7.63
C CYS A 135 -9.40 0.22 -7.79
N SER A 136 -8.18 -0.22 -7.49
CA SER A 136 -6.97 0.59 -7.73
C SER A 136 -6.18 0.10 -8.94
N SER A 137 -5.50 1.02 -9.65
CA SER A 137 -4.62 0.63 -10.74
C SER A 137 -3.47 -0.26 -10.27
N SER A 138 -2.92 0.02 -9.08
CA SER A 138 -1.89 -0.84 -8.48
C SER A 138 -2.40 -2.24 -8.17
N GLY A 139 -3.64 -2.37 -7.72
CA GLY A 139 -4.29 -3.67 -7.52
C GLY A 139 -4.42 -4.45 -8.81
N TRP A 140 -4.94 -3.83 -9.88
CA TRP A 140 -5.09 -4.51 -11.18
C TRP A 140 -3.74 -4.90 -11.79
N ALA A 141 -2.71 -4.06 -11.62
CA ALA A 141 -1.35 -4.40 -12.06
C ALA A 141 -0.78 -5.62 -11.33
N LEU A 142 -0.99 -5.74 -10.01
CA LEU A 142 -0.61 -6.93 -9.24
C LEU A 142 -1.40 -8.16 -9.72
N LEU A 143 -2.74 -8.08 -9.72
CA LEU A 143 -3.63 -9.18 -10.10
C LEU A 143 -3.35 -9.70 -11.51
N SER A 144 -2.93 -8.82 -12.43
CA SER A 144 -2.59 -9.23 -13.81
C SER A 144 -1.42 -10.20 -13.90
N THR A 145 -0.60 -10.31 -12.85
CA THR A 145 0.57 -11.21 -12.80
C THR A 145 0.29 -12.57 -12.16
N LEU A 146 -0.91 -12.76 -11.64
CA LEU A 146 -1.36 -13.97 -10.95
C LEU A 146 -2.22 -14.84 -11.87
N SER A 147 -2.48 -16.09 -11.48
CA SER A 147 -3.55 -16.89 -12.08
C SER A 147 -4.92 -16.26 -11.80
N ASP A 148 -5.94 -16.63 -12.57
CA ASP A 148 -7.31 -16.13 -12.33
C ASP A 148 -7.84 -16.58 -10.96
N ASP A 149 -7.55 -17.81 -10.56
CA ASP A 149 -7.99 -18.37 -9.28
C ASP A 149 -7.34 -17.61 -8.10
N ASP A 150 -6.03 -17.34 -8.16
CA ASP A 150 -5.33 -16.58 -7.12
C ASP A 150 -5.81 -15.13 -7.07
N ALA A 151 -6.00 -14.49 -8.22
CA ALA A 151 -6.51 -13.13 -8.31
C ALA A 151 -7.92 -13.01 -7.70
N LEU A 152 -8.82 -13.96 -8.03
CA LEU A 152 -10.16 -14.03 -7.47
C LEU A 152 -10.14 -14.28 -5.96
N ALA A 153 -9.28 -15.18 -5.49
CA ALA A 153 -9.15 -15.48 -4.06
C ALA A 153 -8.71 -14.24 -3.26
N LEU A 154 -7.72 -13.48 -3.75
CA LEU A 154 -7.26 -12.25 -3.11
C LEU A 154 -8.35 -11.17 -3.06
N VAL A 155 -9.06 -10.96 -4.19
CA VAL A 155 -10.16 -9.97 -4.24
C VAL A 155 -11.31 -10.41 -3.34
N ALA A 156 -11.69 -11.68 -3.33
CA ALA A 156 -12.75 -12.19 -2.47
C ALA A 156 -12.43 -12.04 -0.99
N LYS A 157 -11.19 -12.26 -0.60
CA LYS A 157 -10.72 -12.10 0.78
C LYS A 157 -10.70 -10.64 1.24
N GLN A 158 -10.20 -9.71 0.40
CA GLN A 158 -10.15 -8.29 0.73
C GLN A 158 -11.53 -7.61 0.61
N GLY A 159 -12.41 -8.15 -0.23
CA GLY A 159 -13.70 -7.60 -0.58
C GLY A 159 -13.64 -6.57 -1.72
N LEU A 160 -14.78 -6.34 -2.35
CA LEU A 160 -14.94 -5.27 -3.33
C LEU A 160 -14.93 -3.90 -2.63
N GLY A 161 -14.30 -2.92 -3.27
CA GLY A 161 -14.50 -1.51 -2.89
C GLY A 161 -15.88 -1.05 -3.38
N LEU A 162 -16.72 -0.61 -2.46
CA LEU A 162 -18.04 -0.11 -2.82
C LEU A 162 -17.93 1.32 -3.40
N PRO A 163 -18.71 1.69 -4.44
CA PRO A 163 -18.68 3.03 -5.03
C PRO A 163 -18.94 4.15 -4.02
N GLU A 164 -19.68 3.88 -2.94
CA GLU A 164 -19.93 4.82 -1.84
C GLU A 164 -18.69 5.15 -1.01
N GLN A 165 -17.71 4.24 -1.00
CA GLN A 165 -16.45 4.38 -0.26
C GLN A 165 -15.27 4.78 -1.16
N PHE A 166 -15.39 4.50 -2.46
CA PHE A 166 -14.37 4.73 -3.47
C PHE A 166 -14.90 5.62 -4.60
N GLY A 167 -14.34 5.53 -5.78
CA GLY A 167 -14.80 6.31 -6.92
C GLY A 167 -16.04 5.71 -7.59
N PRO A 168 -16.84 6.52 -8.30
CA PRO A 168 -18.08 6.09 -8.94
C PRO A 168 -17.88 5.04 -10.03
N ALA A 169 -16.67 4.90 -10.58
CA ALA A 169 -16.31 3.90 -11.56
C ALA A 169 -15.70 2.62 -10.93
N ALA A 170 -15.75 2.47 -9.60
CA ALA A 170 -15.27 1.25 -8.92
C ALA A 170 -16.06 0.02 -9.38
N PRO A 171 -15.39 -1.10 -9.72
CA PRO A 171 -16.08 -2.34 -10.10
C PRO A 171 -17.01 -2.86 -9.00
N THR A 172 -18.22 -3.21 -9.34
CA THR A 172 -19.24 -3.71 -8.42
C THR A 172 -19.39 -5.24 -8.45
N SER A 173 -18.59 -5.91 -9.28
CA SER A 173 -18.60 -7.40 -9.39
C SER A 173 -17.20 -7.94 -9.59
N LEU A 174 -16.99 -9.19 -9.20
CA LEU A 174 -15.74 -9.90 -9.46
C LEU A 174 -15.45 -10.01 -10.97
N GLN A 175 -16.48 -10.21 -11.78
CA GLN A 175 -16.33 -10.26 -13.23
C GLN A 175 -15.77 -8.95 -13.78
N ALA A 176 -16.29 -7.80 -13.37
CA ALA A 176 -15.80 -6.50 -13.81
C ALA A 176 -14.33 -6.26 -13.39
N VAL A 177 -13.92 -6.77 -12.22
CA VAL A 177 -12.51 -6.74 -11.80
C VAL A 177 -11.66 -7.60 -12.74
N MET A 178 -12.10 -8.83 -13.04
CA MET A 178 -11.35 -9.73 -13.91
C MET A 178 -11.27 -9.24 -15.36
N ASP A 179 -12.30 -8.57 -15.85
CA ASP A 179 -12.26 -7.91 -17.17
C ASP A 179 -11.20 -6.80 -17.22
N ALA A 180 -11.09 -6.01 -16.16
CA ALA A 180 -10.05 -4.98 -16.03
C ALA A 180 -8.63 -5.60 -15.89
N VAL A 181 -8.52 -6.72 -15.18
CA VAL A 181 -7.27 -7.51 -15.06
C VAL A 181 -6.85 -8.07 -16.43
N ALA A 182 -7.79 -8.63 -17.20
CA ALA A 182 -7.52 -9.13 -18.54
C ALA A 182 -6.99 -8.04 -19.48
N GLN A 183 -7.64 -6.86 -19.49
CA GLN A 183 -7.17 -5.69 -20.25
C GLN A 183 -5.79 -5.23 -19.79
N THR A 184 -5.49 -5.34 -18.48
CA THR A 184 -4.18 -5.00 -17.93
C THR A 184 -3.10 -5.97 -18.41
N ARG A 185 -3.41 -7.28 -18.50
CA ARG A 185 -2.49 -8.30 -19.06
C ARG A 185 -2.15 -8.03 -20.52
N GLU A 186 -3.15 -7.69 -21.34
CA GLU A 186 -2.94 -7.37 -22.75
C GLU A 186 -2.04 -6.15 -22.96
N ARG A 187 -2.23 -5.09 -22.17
CA ARG A 187 -1.47 -3.85 -22.29
C ARG A 187 -0.11 -3.90 -21.58
N GLY A 188 0.06 -4.79 -20.59
CA GLY A 188 1.21 -4.82 -19.71
C GLY A 188 1.18 -3.78 -18.58
N TYR A 189 0.16 -2.93 -18.51
CA TYR A 189 -0.06 -1.93 -17.46
C TYR A 189 -1.56 -1.67 -17.27
N SER A 190 -1.95 -1.26 -16.08
CA SER A 190 -3.31 -0.86 -15.75
C SER A 190 -3.54 0.62 -15.98
N MET A 191 -4.80 1.00 -16.23
CA MET A 191 -5.27 2.38 -16.25
C MET A 191 -6.61 2.46 -15.53
N THR A 192 -6.77 3.49 -14.71
CA THR A 192 -8.00 3.77 -13.97
C THR A 192 -8.36 5.25 -14.05
N THR A 193 -9.66 5.53 -14.08
CA THR A 193 -10.20 6.88 -13.98
C THR A 193 -11.45 6.80 -13.11
N ASP A 194 -11.49 7.59 -12.04
CA ASP A 194 -12.60 7.64 -11.08
C ASP A 194 -12.97 6.29 -10.42
N THR A 195 -12.06 5.30 -10.39
CA THR A 195 -12.31 4.01 -9.75
C THR A 195 -11.96 4.00 -8.27
N TYR A 196 -10.82 4.58 -7.90
CA TYR A 196 -10.37 4.65 -6.50
C TYR A 196 -10.93 5.86 -5.78
N SER A 197 -10.99 7.00 -6.44
CA SER A 197 -11.54 8.24 -5.93
C SER A 197 -12.01 9.11 -7.09
N LEU A 198 -13.10 9.81 -6.89
CA LEU A 198 -13.60 10.79 -7.87
C LEU A 198 -12.53 11.85 -8.18
N GLY A 199 -12.30 12.15 -9.44
CA GLY A 199 -11.31 13.12 -9.89
C GLY A 199 -9.88 12.58 -9.93
N LEU A 200 -9.67 11.27 -9.71
CA LEU A 200 -8.37 10.62 -9.73
C LEU A 200 -8.23 9.69 -10.93
N SER A 201 -7.16 9.89 -11.70
CA SER A 201 -6.64 8.93 -12.68
C SER A 201 -5.34 8.33 -12.21
N ALA A 202 -5.12 7.06 -12.51
CA ALA A 202 -3.87 6.38 -12.22
C ALA A 202 -3.54 5.34 -13.28
N MET A 203 -2.23 5.07 -13.45
CA MET A 203 -1.72 3.95 -14.23
C MET A 203 -0.63 3.23 -13.46
N SER A 204 -0.51 1.92 -13.64
CA SER A 204 0.48 1.13 -12.90
C SER A 204 1.06 0.02 -13.75
N ALA A 205 2.35 -0.25 -13.54
CA ALA A 205 3.05 -1.39 -14.11
C ALA A 205 3.57 -2.33 -13.01
N PRO A 206 3.47 -3.65 -13.20
CA PRO A 206 4.04 -4.59 -12.26
C PRO A 206 5.56 -4.57 -12.32
N VAL A 207 6.21 -4.58 -11.16
CA VAL A 207 7.66 -4.77 -11.01
C VAL A 207 7.90 -6.24 -10.77
N ARG A 208 8.43 -6.95 -11.78
CA ARG A 208 8.59 -8.41 -11.77
C ARG A 208 9.69 -8.88 -12.71
N PHE A 209 10.21 -10.06 -12.46
CA PHE A 209 10.98 -10.81 -13.48
C PHE A 209 10.03 -11.43 -14.50
N ALA A 210 10.54 -11.66 -15.71
CA ALA A 210 9.74 -12.26 -16.78
C ALA A 210 9.13 -13.61 -16.34
N GLY A 211 7.83 -13.77 -16.51
CA GLY A 211 7.10 -14.98 -16.16
C GLY A 211 6.86 -15.22 -14.67
N GLN A 212 7.28 -14.31 -13.79
CA GLN A 212 7.07 -14.41 -12.34
C GLN A 212 5.96 -13.47 -11.87
N PRO A 213 5.29 -13.75 -10.74
CA PRO A 213 4.43 -12.78 -10.06
C PRO A 213 5.16 -11.49 -9.73
N ALA A 214 4.43 -10.39 -9.65
CA ALA A 214 5.01 -9.12 -9.24
C ALA A 214 5.38 -9.14 -7.75
N PHE A 215 6.58 -8.65 -7.43
CA PHE A 215 7.00 -8.36 -6.06
C PHE A 215 6.80 -6.89 -5.68
N GLY A 216 6.43 -6.06 -6.64
CA GLY A 216 6.08 -4.66 -6.44
C GLY A 216 5.26 -4.10 -7.60
N VAL A 217 4.76 -2.89 -7.43
CA VAL A 217 3.99 -2.16 -8.44
C VAL A 217 4.42 -0.71 -8.46
N LEU A 218 4.76 -0.21 -9.65
CA LEU A 218 5.06 1.19 -9.91
C LEU A 218 3.80 1.91 -10.41
N THR A 219 3.41 3.01 -9.78
CA THR A 219 2.16 3.73 -10.05
C THR A 219 2.43 5.20 -10.32
N ILE A 220 1.78 5.77 -11.34
CA ILE A 220 1.63 7.22 -11.53
C ILE A 220 0.16 7.56 -11.25
N ALA A 221 -0.09 8.58 -10.44
CA ALA A 221 -1.44 9.01 -10.07
C ALA A 221 -1.55 10.54 -10.06
N GLY A 222 -2.64 11.05 -10.58
CA GLY A 222 -2.87 12.49 -10.66
C GLY A 222 -4.34 12.84 -10.92
N PRO A 223 -4.70 14.14 -10.82
CA PRO A 223 -6.04 14.61 -11.08
C PRO A 223 -6.48 14.33 -12.54
N THR A 224 -7.72 13.84 -12.74
CA THR A 224 -8.29 13.51 -14.05
C THR A 224 -8.25 14.67 -15.05
N VAL A 225 -8.36 15.91 -14.55
CA VAL A 225 -8.35 17.13 -15.37
C VAL A 225 -7.05 17.33 -16.16
N ARG A 226 -5.96 16.68 -15.79
CA ARG A 226 -4.68 16.77 -16.51
C ARG A 226 -3.98 15.44 -16.70
N PHE A 227 -4.37 14.40 -15.96
CA PHE A 227 -3.86 13.03 -16.13
C PHE A 227 -4.89 12.20 -16.91
N THR A 228 -5.03 12.56 -18.20
CA THR A 228 -6.01 11.98 -19.13
C THR A 228 -5.56 10.61 -19.65
N PRO A 229 -6.49 9.81 -20.23
CA PRO A 229 -6.15 8.53 -20.85
C PRO A 229 -5.05 8.66 -21.93
N GLU A 230 -5.07 9.71 -22.72
CA GLU A 230 -4.07 9.97 -23.79
C GLU A 230 -2.69 10.22 -23.18
N LYS A 231 -2.63 11.00 -22.09
CA LYS A 231 -1.39 11.25 -21.38
C LYS A 231 -0.87 9.99 -20.72
N MET A 232 -1.74 9.15 -20.13
CA MET A 232 -1.37 7.85 -19.58
C MET A 232 -0.78 6.93 -20.66
N GLN A 233 -1.41 6.85 -21.85
CA GLN A 233 -0.90 6.06 -22.96
C GLN A 233 0.47 6.56 -23.44
N ALA A 234 0.67 7.87 -23.52
CA ALA A 234 1.96 8.46 -23.90
C ALA A 234 3.07 8.17 -22.88
N LEU A 235 2.73 8.02 -21.61
CA LEU A 235 3.69 7.71 -20.52
C LEU A 235 3.95 6.20 -20.36
N ALA A 236 3.18 5.33 -20.98
CA ALA A 236 3.30 3.89 -20.80
C ALA A 236 4.69 3.33 -21.12
N PRO A 237 5.40 3.75 -22.19
CA PRO A 237 6.76 3.25 -22.45
C PRO A 237 7.74 3.58 -21.32
N GLU A 238 7.68 4.79 -20.77
CA GLU A 238 8.56 5.22 -19.68
C GLU A 238 8.22 4.48 -18.38
N LEU A 239 6.92 4.33 -18.03
CA LEU A 239 6.47 3.57 -16.88
C LEU A 239 6.97 2.12 -16.93
N LEU A 240 6.81 1.45 -18.07
CA LEU A 240 7.24 0.06 -18.27
C LEU A 240 8.76 -0.06 -18.22
N SER A 241 9.51 0.87 -18.83
CA SER A 241 10.96 0.90 -18.80
C SER A 241 11.48 1.03 -17.36
N ILE A 242 10.92 1.94 -16.57
CA ILE A 242 11.34 2.13 -15.17
C ILE A 242 10.94 0.92 -14.31
N ALA A 243 9.78 0.31 -14.53
CA ALA A 243 9.39 -0.91 -13.83
C ALA A 243 10.39 -2.07 -14.10
N GLN A 244 10.87 -2.20 -15.35
CA GLN A 244 11.92 -3.16 -15.70
C GLN A 244 13.27 -2.84 -15.04
N GLN A 245 13.66 -1.57 -15.00
CA GLN A 245 14.89 -1.13 -14.32
C GLN A 245 14.83 -1.43 -12.81
N LEU A 246 13.70 -1.18 -12.17
CA LEU A 246 13.46 -1.55 -10.77
C LEU A 246 13.58 -3.07 -10.58
N ALA A 247 12.99 -3.86 -11.47
CA ALA A 247 13.09 -5.31 -11.40
C ALA A 247 14.55 -5.80 -11.57
N ALA A 248 15.28 -5.26 -12.53
CA ALA A 248 16.68 -5.60 -12.74
C ALA A 248 17.59 -5.23 -11.56
N SER A 249 17.28 -4.12 -10.87
CA SER A 249 18.04 -3.62 -9.72
C SER A 249 17.67 -4.32 -8.40
N SER A 250 16.58 -5.08 -8.38
CA SER A 250 16.04 -5.70 -7.15
C SER A 250 16.96 -6.76 -6.55
N GLY A 251 17.81 -7.41 -7.35
CA GLY A 251 18.81 -8.36 -6.87
C GLY A 251 19.86 -7.75 -5.92
N ALA A 252 20.00 -6.43 -5.91
CA ALA A 252 20.86 -5.71 -4.97
C ALA A 252 20.17 -5.38 -3.63
N SER A 253 18.86 -5.66 -3.50
CA SER A 253 18.08 -5.43 -2.28
C SER A 253 17.69 -6.76 -1.63
N PRO A 254 18.10 -7.02 -0.37
CA PRO A 254 17.68 -8.21 0.37
C PRO A 254 16.16 -8.37 0.45
N PHE A 255 15.44 -7.27 0.50
CA PHE A 255 13.98 -7.27 0.60
C PHE A 255 13.31 -7.79 -0.67
N PHE A 256 13.71 -7.31 -1.83
CA PHE A 256 13.16 -7.79 -3.10
C PHE A 256 13.53 -9.25 -3.39
N SER A 257 14.68 -9.72 -2.91
CA SER A 257 15.07 -11.13 -3.01
C SER A 257 14.17 -12.03 -2.17
N LEU A 258 13.84 -11.63 -0.94
CA LEU A 258 12.94 -12.37 -0.04
C LEU A 258 11.49 -12.42 -0.55
N THR A 259 10.98 -11.32 -1.10
CA THR A 259 9.60 -11.30 -1.65
C THR A 259 9.48 -12.10 -2.94
N ALA A 260 10.54 -12.19 -3.75
CA ALA A 260 10.57 -13.04 -4.93
C ALA A 260 10.58 -14.54 -4.58
N GLU A 261 11.23 -14.94 -3.49
CA GLU A 261 11.26 -16.34 -3.02
C GLU A 261 9.93 -16.76 -2.41
N THR A 262 9.24 -15.89 -1.66
CA THR A 262 7.93 -16.19 -1.06
C THR A 262 6.80 -16.23 -2.08
N GLY A 263 6.89 -15.52 -3.20
CA GLY A 263 5.94 -15.59 -4.31
C GLY A 263 6.04 -16.89 -5.15
N SER A 264 7.14 -17.63 -5.02
CA SER A 264 7.38 -18.90 -5.75
C SER A 264 7.02 -20.16 -4.98
N ALA A 265 6.73 -20.07 -3.68
CA ALA A 265 6.41 -21.21 -2.84
C ALA A 265 4.92 -21.28 -2.52
N ALA A 266 4.13 -21.92 -3.38
CA ALA A 266 2.97 -22.66 -2.87
C ALA A 266 3.54 -23.75 -1.93
N PRO A 267 3.18 -23.78 -0.62
CA PRO A 267 3.72 -24.78 0.28
C PRO A 267 3.23 -26.15 -0.15
N ALA A 268 4.14 -27.00 -0.64
CA ALA A 268 3.89 -28.43 -0.90
C ALA A 268 3.71 -29.24 0.40
N ASP A 269 3.60 -28.60 1.54
CA ASP A 269 3.43 -29.25 2.84
C ASP A 269 2.46 -28.40 3.68
N GLY A 270 1.29 -28.96 3.99
CA GLY A 270 0.12 -28.40 4.68
C GLY A 270 0.36 -27.64 6.02
N ARG A 271 1.42 -26.89 6.14
CA ARG A 271 1.69 -25.95 7.22
C ARG A 271 1.05 -24.62 6.92
N LYS A 272 0.03 -24.27 7.71
CA LYS A 272 -0.54 -22.93 7.71
C LYS A 272 0.56 -21.88 7.88
N PRO A 273 0.56 -20.80 7.08
CA PRO A 273 1.50 -19.69 7.27
C PRO A 273 1.33 -19.12 8.68
N ILE A 274 2.45 -18.72 9.28
CA ILE A 274 2.56 -18.21 10.67
C ILE A 274 1.72 -16.92 10.91
N TYR A 275 1.09 -16.37 9.89
CA TYR A 275 0.30 -15.12 9.93
C TYR A 275 -1.20 -15.31 9.63
N ALA A 276 -1.76 -16.50 9.84
CA ALA A 276 -3.20 -16.70 9.81
C ALA A 276 -3.78 -16.57 11.23
N LEU A 277 -4.03 -15.32 11.65
CA LEU A 277 -5.01 -14.95 12.68
C LEU A 277 -5.75 -13.70 12.22
#